data_3c58907d21dbd4813c187b44f8eca28b
#
_entry.id   3c58907d21dbd4813c187b44f8eca28b
#
_cell.length_a   1.000
_cell.length_b   1.000
_cell.length_c   1.000
_cell.angle_alpha   90.00
_cell.angle_beta   90.00
_cell.angle_gamma   90.00
#
_symmetry.space_group_name_H-M   'P 1'
#
loop_
_entity.id
_entity.type
_entity.pdbx_description
1 polymer ?
#
loop_
_entity_poly.entity_id
_entity_poly.type
_entity_poly.pdbx_seq_one_letter_code
_entity_poly.pdbx_strand_id
1 'polypeptide(L)'
;MTEFGSSKLMEAVEFTGILSNRHQENPDFHNWNIVVIRYCDGASFAGDAEGEDQDGTKLFFRGLRIWEAVVDELMAKGMDTAKQALLTGCSAGSLAALLHCDNFRERFPQDVSIKCLSDAGFFIDEKDLSGERSLRTLINAIVHLQNVREALPKGCLANKDPTEVSSHISNSVLFVMFLNSLTDESLLQCFFPAELIKSINTPTFILNSDYDSWQIRNALAPNGSYPGQAWSSCKADIRNCSSTQMDILHGFRKKLVSELKVAEDKRDWGLFIDSCFTHCQSPFRISWISRISPRLGNKTIAEAVGDWYFGRREEVKYIDCKYPCNPTCSSHLPTA
;
A
#
# COMPACT_ATOMS: atom_id res chain seq x y z
N MET A 1 -12.59 0.27 22.23
CA MET A 1 -11.68 -0.47 21.33
C MET A 1 -12.35 -0.54 19.96
N THR A 2 -11.64 -0.15 18.92
CA THR A 2 -12.12 -0.27 17.54
C THR A 2 -11.84 -1.69 17.03
N GLU A 3 -12.55 -2.12 15.97
CA GLU A 3 -12.40 -3.41 15.29
C GLU A 3 -10.95 -3.72 14.89
N PHE A 4 -10.14 -2.69 14.68
CA PHE A 4 -8.74 -2.80 14.23
C PHE A 4 -7.72 -2.98 15.35
N GLY A 5 -8.12 -2.95 16.61
CA GLY A 5 -7.19 -3.11 17.74
C GLY A 5 -7.08 -4.54 18.28
N SER A 6 -7.90 -5.49 17.83
CA SER A 6 -7.89 -6.87 18.29
C SER A 6 -8.60 -7.81 17.33
N SER A 7 -7.97 -8.96 17.02
CA SER A 7 -8.60 -10.02 16.21
C SER A 7 -9.85 -10.64 16.86
N LYS A 8 -10.08 -10.45 18.17
CA LYS A 8 -11.26 -10.93 18.88
C LYS A 8 -12.56 -10.29 18.41
N LEU A 9 -12.49 -9.10 17.80
CA LEU A 9 -13.62 -8.35 17.30
C LEU A 9 -13.83 -8.51 15.79
N MET A 10 -13.01 -9.29 15.13
CA MET A 10 -13.06 -9.48 13.69
C MET A 10 -13.98 -10.63 13.31
N GLU A 11 -14.84 -10.39 12.32
CA GLU A 11 -15.69 -11.41 11.73
C GLU A 11 -14.94 -12.29 10.72
N ALA A 12 -15.56 -13.39 10.29
CA ALA A 12 -15.02 -14.24 9.23
C ALA A 12 -14.90 -13.46 7.91
N VAL A 13 -13.83 -13.70 7.15
CA VAL A 13 -13.62 -13.10 5.82
C VAL A 13 -14.25 -13.98 4.76
N GLU A 14 -15.09 -13.40 3.91
CA GLU A 14 -15.53 -14.07 2.70
C GLU A 14 -14.42 -13.99 1.64
N PHE A 15 -14.02 -15.14 1.08
CA PHE A 15 -13.00 -15.22 0.06
C PHE A 15 -13.59 -14.97 -1.32
N THR A 16 -13.44 -13.74 -1.81
CA THR A 16 -13.86 -13.30 -3.15
C THR A 16 -12.68 -12.67 -3.91
N GLY A 17 -12.86 -12.30 -5.16
CA GLY A 17 -11.79 -11.72 -5.96
C GLY A 17 -10.57 -12.63 -6.06
N ILE A 18 -9.37 -12.11 -5.80
CA ILE A 18 -8.12 -12.89 -5.80
C ILE A 18 -8.09 -14.01 -4.75
N LEU A 19 -8.93 -13.92 -3.72
CA LEU A 19 -9.03 -14.94 -2.67
C LEU A 19 -10.03 -16.05 -3.00
N SER A 20 -10.80 -15.94 -4.09
CA SER A 20 -11.82 -16.93 -4.45
C SER A 20 -11.20 -18.24 -4.91
N ASN A 21 -11.74 -19.37 -4.41
CA ASN A 21 -11.41 -20.72 -4.87
C ASN A 21 -12.22 -21.15 -6.10
N ARG A 22 -13.02 -20.26 -6.68
CA ARG A 22 -13.83 -20.56 -7.87
C ARG A 22 -13.07 -20.11 -9.11
N HIS A 23 -12.82 -21.04 -10.04
CA HIS A 23 -12.14 -20.75 -11.29
C HIS A 23 -12.77 -19.57 -12.09
N GLN A 24 -14.09 -19.44 -12.09
CA GLN A 24 -14.79 -18.37 -12.81
C GLN A 24 -14.57 -16.98 -12.20
N GLU A 25 -14.21 -16.91 -10.92
CA GLU A 25 -13.97 -15.66 -10.18
C GLU A 25 -12.48 -15.35 -10.04
N ASN A 26 -11.63 -16.37 -10.09
CA ASN A 26 -10.19 -16.27 -9.93
C ASN A 26 -9.48 -17.30 -10.80
N PRO A 27 -9.42 -17.10 -12.12
CA PRO A 27 -8.98 -18.12 -13.06
C PRO A 27 -7.54 -18.58 -12.82
N ASP A 28 -6.67 -17.70 -12.35
CA ASP A 28 -5.24 -17.97 -12.23
C ASP A 28 -4.81 -18.47 -10.84
N PHE A 29 -5.54 -18.09 -9.78
CA PHE A 29 -5.12 -18.38 -8.39
C PHE A 29 -6.15 -19.22 -7.61
N HIS A 30 -7.26 -19.66 -8.24
CA HIS A 30 -8.38 -20.37 -7.56
C HIS A 30 -7.98 -21.64 -6.83
N ASN A 31 -6.93 -22.30 -7.24
CA ASN A 31 -6.43 -23.56 -6.68
C ASN A 31 -5.17 -23.40 -5.81
N TRP A 32 -4.84 -22.17 -5.44
CA TRP A 32 -3.73 -21.89 -4.53
C TRP A 32 -4.15 -22.06 -3.08
N ASN A 33 -3.16 -22.33 -2.21
CA ASN A 33 -3.35 -22.19 -0.78
C ASN A 33 -3.41 -20.69 -0.44
N ILE A 34 -4.46 -20.29 0.26
CA ILE A 34 -4.72 -18.88 0.56
C ILE A 34 -4.72 -18.68 2.07
N VAL A 35 -3.95 -17.71 2.53
CA VAL A 35 -3.88 -17.31 3.94
C VAL A 35 -4.15 -15.82 4.04
N VAL A 36 -5.05 -15.43 4.91
CA VAL A 36 -5.34 -14.03 5.23
C VAL A 36 -4.86 -13.73 6.65
N ILE A 37 -3.86 -12.86 6.75
CA ILE A 37 -3.39 -12.34 8.05
C ILE A 37 -4.26 -11.14 8.40
N ARG A 38 -4.95 -11.22 9.53
CA ARG A 38 -5.83 -10.14 9.99
C ARG A 38 -5.01 -8.97 10.50
N TYR A 39 -5.29 -7.79 9.95
CA TYR A 39 -4.59 -6.56 10.29
C TYR A 39 -5.12 -5.96 11.59
N CYS A 40 -4.28 -5.80 12.60
CA CYS A 40 -4.66 -5.26 13.90
C CYS A 40 -3.57 -4.46 14.62
N ASP A 41 -2.40 -4.28 14.00
CA ASP A 41 -1.27 -3.60 14.63
C ASP A 41 -1.25 -2.08 14.41
N GLY A 42 -1.86 -1.59 13.32
CA GLY A 42 -1.94 -0.16 13.02
C GLY A 42 -0.70 0.43 12.32
N ALA A 43 0.33 -0.38 11.99
CA ALA A 43 1.54 0.05 11.28
C ALA A 43 1.97 -0.89 10.16
N SER A 44 1.02 -1.52 9.46
CA SER A 44 1.33 -2.38 8.30
C SER A 44 2.32 -3.51 8.64
N PHE A 45 2.15 -4.12 9.81
CA PHE A 45 3.03 -5.16 10.37
C PHE A 45 4.50 -4.74 10.53
N ALA A 46 4.77 -3.44 10.65
CA ALA A 46 6.14 -2.92 10.73
C ALA A 46 6.59 -2.60 12.16
N GLY A 47 5.68 -2.40 13.09
CA GLY A 47 5.98 -1.90 14.43
C GLY A 47 6.49 -2.99 15.38
N ASP A 48 7.47 -2.62 16.22
CA ASP A 48 7.90 -3.40 17.41
C ASP A 48 8.28 -2.45 18.54
N ALA A 49 7.28 -2.08 19.34
CA ALA A 49 7.46 -1.19 20.49
C ALA A 49 6.53 -1.54 21.64
N GLU A 50 6.79 -0.95 22.78
CA GLU A 50 5.92 -0.89 23.95
C GLU A 50 5.61 0.57 24.29
N GLY A 51 4.41 0.83 24.74
CA GLY A 51 3.96 2.15 25.14
C GLY A 51 3.00 2.05 26.34
N GLU A 52 2.48 3.20 26.71
CA GLU A 52 1.49 3.33 27.76
C GLU A 52 0.46 4.37 27.34
N ASP A 53 -0.81 4.12 27.58
CA ASP A 53 -1.86 5.10 27.32
C ASP A 53 -1.97 6.12 28.46
N GLN A 54 -2.93 7.06 28.33
CA GLN A 54 -3.13 8.14 29.29
C GLN A 54 -3.58 7.63 30.69
N ASP A 55 -4.13 6.42 30.74
CA ASP A 55 -4.60 5.78 31.97
C ASP A 55 -3.55 4.83 32.59
N GLY A 56 -2.35 4.79 32.05
CA GLY A 56 -1.27 3.92 32.49
C GLY A 56 -1.39 2.47 32.01
N THR A 57 -2.28 2.19 31.05
CA THR A 57 -2.45 0.85 30.47
C THR A 57 -1.31 0.59 29.48
N LYS A 58 -0.61 -0.53 29.66
CA LYS A 58 0.44 -0.94 28.74
C LYS A 58 -0.11 -1.27 27.35
N LEU A 59 0.53 -0.70 26.36
CA LEU A 59 0.27 -0.93 24.93
C LEU A 59 1.43 -1.71 24.32
N PHE A 60 1.09 -2.69 23.48
CA PHE A 60 2.07 -3.54 22.81
C PHE A 60 1.88 -3.42 21.31
N PHE A 61 2.83 -2.86 20.62
CA PHE A 61 2.90 -2.77 19.17
C PHE A 61 3.77 -3.91 18.67
N ARG A 62 3.20 -4.95 18.09
CA ARG A 62 3.90 -6.21 17.76
C ARG A 62 3.73 -6.63 16.30
N GLY A 63 3.45 -5.66 15.42
CA GLY A 63 3.20 -5.95 14.00
C GLY A 63 4.31 -6.75 13.35
N LEU A 64 5.57 -6.35 13.53
CA LEU A 64 6.72 -7.07 12.97
C LEU A 64 6.84 -8.50 13.52
N ARG A 65 6.69 -8.69 14.83
CA ARG A 65 6.74 -10.03 15.43
C ARG A 65 5.58 -10.92 14.99
N ILE A 66 4.40 -10.33 14.74
CA ILE A 66 3.25 -11.07 14.20
C ILE A 66 3.57 -11.52 12.77
N TRP A 67 4.13 -10.65 11.95
CA TRP A 67 4.57 -10.98 10.59
C TRP A 67 5.55 -12.17 10.61
N GLU A 68 6.63 -12.05 11.38
CA GLU A 68 7.66 -13.09 11.49
C GLU A 68 7.08 -14.41 11.97
N ALA A 69 6.31 -14.41 13.06
CA ALA A 69 5.72 -15.61 13.63
C ALA A 69 4.74 -16.31 12.66
N VAL A 70 3.95 -15.52 11.91
CA VAL A 70 3.02 -16.10 10.92
C VAL A 70 3.78 -16.70 9.74
N VAL A 71 4.81 -16.02 9.23
CA VAL A 71 5.62 -16.57 8.13
C VAL A 71 6.36 -17.83 8.59
N ASP A 72 6.95 -17.85 9.77
CA ASP A 72 7.61 -19.05 10.33
C ASP A 72 6.64 -20.22 10.46
N GLU A 73 5.44 -20.01 10.97
CA GLU A 73 4.39 -21.02 11.09
C GLU A 73 3.95 -21.55 9.73
N LEU A 74 3.81 -20.67 8.72
CA LEU A 74 3.45 -21.08 7.37
C LEU A 74 4.56 -21.87 6.70
N MET A 75 5.83 -21.51 6.89
CA MET A 75 6.98 -22.29 6.43
C MET A 75 6.95 -23.70 7.05
N ALA A 76 6.76 -23.81 8.37
CA ALA A 76 6.65 -25.07 9.08
C ALA A 76 5.45 -25.94 8.64
N LYS A 77 4.39 -25.31 8.11
CA LYS A 77 3.20 -26.00 7.56
C LYS A 77 3.34 -26.40 6.09
N GLY A 78 4.50 -26.19 5.47
CA GLY A 78 4.81 -26.65 4.12
C GLY A 78 4.90 -25.55 3.06
N MET A 79 4.82 -24.26 3.44
CA MET A 79 5.06 -23.18 2.49
C MET A 79 6.53 -23.18 1.99
N ASP A 80 7.47 -23.73 2.75
CA ASP A 80 8.86 -23.93 2.38
C ASP A 80 9.08 -24.81 1.13
N THR A 81 8.09 -25.68 0.83
CA THR A 81 8.12 -26.55 -0.36
C THR A 81 7.43 -25.93 -1.58
N ALA A 82 6.88 -24.73 -1.45
CA ALA A 82 6.19 -24.04 -2.53
C ALA A 82 7.14 -23.76 -3.71
N LYS A 83 6.62 -23.86 -4.93
CA LYS A 83 7.35 -23.48 -6.16
C LYS A 83 7.10 -22.03 -6.56
N GLN A 84 6.06 -21.44 -6.01
CA GLN A 84 5.67 -20.05 -6.25
C GLN A 84 4.84 -19.51 -5.09
N ALA A 85 4.99 -18.23 -4.78
CA ALA A 85 4.16 -17.55 -3.81
C ALA A 85 3.92 -16.09 -4.23
N LEU A 86 2.78 -15.56 -3.81
CA LEU A 86 2.38 -14.18 -4.02
C LEU A 86 2.06 -13.56 -2.66
N LEU A 87 2.82 -12.55 -2.27
CA LEU A 87 2.49 -11.71 -1.12
C LEU A 87 1.61 -10.57 -1.60
N THR A 88 0.44 -10.41 -1.03
CA THR A 88 -0.50 -9.35 -1.44
C THR A 88 -1.23 -8.75 -0.26
N GLY A 89 -1.72 -7.56 -0.44
CA GLY A 89 -2.57 -6.87 0.52
C GLY A 89 -3.25 -5.65 -0.09
N CYS A 90 -4.26 -5.17 0.61
CA CYS A 90 -5.00 -3.97 0.23
C CYS A 90 -4.81 -2.87 1.28
N SER A 91 -4.73 -1.60 0.85
CA SER A 91 -4.62 -0.43 1.74
C SER A 91 -3.40 -0.51 2.66
N ALA A 92 -3.56 -0.48 3.97
CA ALA A 92 -2.48 -0.72 4.92
C ALA A 92 -1.81 -2.10 4.72
N GLY A 93 -2.57 -3.11 4.29
CA GLY A 93 -2.03 -4.43 3.91
C GLY A 93 -1.19 -4.40 2.63
N SER A 94 -1.49 -3.52 1.71
CA SER A 94 -0.67 -3.25 0.54
C SER A 94 0.68 -2.62 0.92
N LEU A 95 0.66 -1.65 1.83
CA LEU A 95 1.89 -1.09 2.38
C LEU A 95 2.71 -2.17 3.11
N ALA A 96 2.05 -3.08 3.85
CA ALA A 96 2.70 -4.24 4.45
C ALA A 96 3.34 -5.14 3.38
N ALA A 97 2.64 -5.41 2.28
CA ALA A 97 3.20 -6.21 1.18
C ALA A 97 4.44 -5.56 0.56
N LEU A 98 4.48 -4.23 0.43
CA LEU A 98 5.66 -3.51 -0.05
C LEU A 98 6.81 -3.57 0.97
N LEU A 99 6.54 -3.30 2.24
CA LEU A 99 7.55 -3.31 3.32
C LEU A 99 8.24 -4.67 3.47
N HIS A 100 7.46 -5.75 3.37
CA HIS A 100 7.93 -7.11 3.62
C HIS A 100 8.26 -7.90 2.36
N CYS A 101 8.15 -7.32 1.16
CA CYS A 101 8.29 -8.02 -0.11
C CYS A 101 9.65 -8.74 -0.25
N ASP A 102 10.75 -8.03 -0.06
CA ASP A 102 12.09 -8.60 -0.18
C ASP A 102 12.38 -9.56 0.99
N ASN A 103 11.96 -9.24 2.22
CA ASN A 103 12.06 -10.14 3.37
C ASN A 103 11.31 -11.46 3.13
N PHE A 104 10.10 -11.39 2.56
CA PHE A 104 9.34 -12.58 2.19
C PHE A 104 10.07 -13.40 1.12
N ARG A 105 10.65 -12.73 0.10
CA ARG A 105 11.46 -13.39 -0.94
C ARG A 105 12.67 -14.11 -0.34
N GLU A 106 13.33 -13.53 0.63
CA GLU A 106 14.52 -14.10 1.30
C GLU A 106 14.24 -15.40 2.07
N ARG A 107 12.97 -15.67 2.41
CA ARG A 107 12.54 -16.90 3.09
C ARG A 107 12.55 -18.14 2.17
N PHE A 108 12.72 -17.96 0.86
CA PHE A 108 12.64 -19.04 -0.12
C PHE A 108 13.94 -19.21 -0.91
N PRO A 109 14.22 -20.44 -1.40
CA PRO A 109 15.31 -20.68 -2.35
C PRO A 109 15.20 -19.80 -3.60
N GLN A 110 16.34 -19.62 -4.31
CA GLN A 110 16.40 -18.73 -5.48
C GLN A 110 15.56 -19.19 -6.67
N ASP A 111 15.32 -20.50 -6.81
CA ASP A 111 14.53 -21.10 -7.88
C ASP A 111 13.01 -21.02 -7.66
N VAL A 112 12.57 -20.55 -6.50
CA VAL A 112 11.16 -20.32 -6.19
C VAL A 112 10.70 -18.98 -6.75
N SER A 113 9.58 -18.96 -7.47
CA SER A 113 9.00 -17.73 -8.02
C SER A 113 8.22 -16.98 -6.94
N ILE A 114 8.81 -15.92 -6.41
CA ILE A 114 8.18 -15.04 -5.42
C ILE A 114 7.91 -13.69 -6.07
N LYS A 115 6.69 -13.20 -5.92
CA LYS A 115 6.25 -11.88 -6.40
C LYS A 115 5.36 -11.19 -5.37
N CYS A 116 5.18 -9.87 -5.49
CA CYS A 116 4.32 -9.09 -4.60
C CYS A 116 3.25 -8.35 -5.39
N LEU A 117 2.08 -8.14 -4.79
CA LEU A 117 0.98 -7.34 -5.35
C LEU A 117 0.53 -6.33 -4.31
N SER A 118 0.65 -5.07 -4.63
CA SER A 118 0.26 -3.91 -3.83
C SER A 118 -1.05 -3.35 -4.37
N ASP A 119 -2.16 -3.44 -3.62
CA ASP A 119 -3.48 -2.95 -4.02
C ASP A 119 -3.90 -1.76 -3.15
N ALA A 120 -4.16 -0.62 -3.78
CA ALA A 120 -4.63 0.62 -3.14
C ALA A 120 -3.77 1.11 -1.95
N GLY A 121 -2.48 0.84 -1.98
CA GLY A 121 -1.54 1.26 -0.91
C GLY A 121 -0.46 2.21 -1.37
N PHE A 122 -0.53 2.71 -2.58
CA PHE A 122 0.39 3.73 -3.06
C PHE A 122 -0.03 5.11 -2.55
N PHE A 123 0.14 5.29 -1.22
CA PHE A 123 -0.16 6.55 -0.53
C PHE A 123 0.87 7.60 -0.89
N ILE A 124 0.40 8.78 -1.36
CA ILE A 124 1.28 9.88 -1.73
C ILE A 124 1.40 10.92 -0.62
N ASP A 125 2.62 11.44 -0.45
CA ASP A 125 2.90 12.53 0.48
C ASP A 125 2.58 13.87 -0.19
N GLU A 126 1.34 14.32 -0.08
CA GLU A 126 0.87 15.56 -0.67
C GLU A 126 0.17 16.45 0.38
N LYS A 127 0.08 17.74 0.11
CA LYS A 127 -0.68 18.67 0.92
C LYS A 127 -2.17 18.42 0.76
N ASP A 128 -2.89 18.53 1.88
CA ASP A 128 -4.35 18.52 1.88
C ASP A 128 -4.92 19.91 1.47
N LEU A 129 -6.23 20.02 1.41
CA LEU A 129 -6.92 21.26 1.03
C LEU A 129 -6.71 22.42 2.00
N SER A 130 -6.23 22.17 3.22
CA SER A 130 -5.84 23.23 4.16
C SER A 130 -4.41 23.74 3.93
N GLY A 131 -3.65 23.05 3.09
CA GLY A 131 -2.23 23.29 2.86
C GLY A 131 -1.30 22.54 3.80
N GLU A 132 -1.86 21.76 4.72
CA GLU A 132 -1.13 20.90 5.66
C GLU A 132 -0.80 19.55 5.04
N ARG A 133 0.10 18.79 5.68
CA ARG A 133 0.44 17.41 5.30
C ARG A 133 -0.14 16.42 6.30
N SER A 134 -1.47 16.37 6.41
CA SER A 134 -2.17 15.60 7.43
C SER A 134 -1.81 14.11 7.39
N LEU A 135 -1.72 13.51 6.19
CA LEU A 135 -1.30 12.10 6.07
C LEU A 135 0.14 11.90 6.54
N ARG A 136 1.06 12.80 6.16
CA ARG A 136 2.44 12.76 6.63
C ARG A 136 2.53 12.86 8.16
N THR A 137 1.74 13.74 8.77
CA THR A 137 1.68 13.89 10.23
C THR A 137 1.20 12.60 10.89
N LEU A 138 0.17 11.96 10.34
CA LEU A 138 -0.33 10.68 10.82
C LEU A 138 0.74 9.57 10.72
N ILE A 139 1.38 9.43 9.56
CA ILE A 139 2.42 8.43 9.34
C ILE A 139 3.62 8.69 10.25
N ASN A 140 4.01 9.95 10.45
CA ASN A 140 5.07 10.31 11.37
C ASN A 140 4.78 9.84 12.80
N ALA A 141 3.55 10.05 13.28
CA ALA A 141 3.14 9.57 14.59
C ALA A 141 3.21 8.03 14.69
N ILE A 142 2.81 7.31 13.65
CA ILE A 142 2.88 5.83 13.59
C ILE A 142 4.34 5.35 13.63
N VAL A 143 5.21 5.93 12.81
CA VAL A 143 6.63 5.58 12.69
C VAL A 143 7.35 5.70 14.04
N HIS A 144 7.07 6.80 14.77
CA HIS A 144 7.67 7.03 16.08
C HIS A 144 7.05 6.17 17.18
N LEU A 145 5.71 6.11 17.25
CA LEU A 145 5.00 5.38 18.29
C LEU A 145 5.32 3.89 18.27
N GLN A 146 5.47 3.32 17.08
CA GLN A 146 5.57 1.88 16.89
C GLN A 146 6.97 1.38 16.54
N ASN A 147 7.99 2.29 16.43
CA ASN A 147 9.37 1.93 16.10
C ASN A 147 9.49 0.99 14.89
N VAL A 148 9.14 1.49 13.71
CA VAL A 148 9.07 0.69 12.46
C VAL A 148 10.43 0.46 11.79
N ARG A 149 11.53 0.96 12.35
CA ARG A 149 12.87 1.00 11.71
C ARG A 149 13.31 -0.34 11.15
N GLU A 150 13.11 -1.43 11.90
CA GLU A 150 13.58 -2.77 11.50
C GLU A 150 12.83 -3.35 10.30
N ALA A 151 11.60 -2.90 10.04
CA ALA A 151 10.81 -3.31 8.88
C ALA A 151 11.13 -2.50 7.62
N LEU A 152 11.85 -1.37 7.75
CA LEU A 152 12.18 -0.52 6.60
C LEU A 152 13.34 -1.09 5.79
N PRO A 153 13.33 -0.95 4.45
CA PRO A 153 14.42 -1.43 3.61
C PRO A 153 15.74 -0.74 3.96
N LYS A 154 16.75 -1.54 4.29
CA LYS A 154 18.10 -1.03 4.66
C LYS A 154 18.68 -0.14 3.57
N GLY A 155 18.44 -0.45 2.30
CA GLY A 155 18.90 0.35 1.17
C GLY A 155 18.26 1.75 1.13
N CYS A 156 16.97 1.89 1.54
CA CYS A 156 16.34 3.20 1.64
C CYS A 156 16.96 4.02 2.77
N LEU A 157 17.15 3.41 3.95
CA LEU A 157 17.74 4.08 5.11
C LEU A 157 19.17 4.53 4.83
N ALA A 158 20.00 3.67 4.26
CA ALA A 158 21.40 3.98 3.94
C ALA A 158 21.53 5.16 2.95
N ASN A 159 20.64 5.23 1.97
CA ASN A 159 20.66 6.32 0.98
C ASN A 159 20.22 7.68 1.57
N LYS A 160 19.62 7.70 2.75
CA LYS A 160 19.08 8.91 3.41
C LYS A 160 19.80 9.25 4.71
N ASP A 161 20.69 8.39 5.20
CA ASP A 161 21.44 8.63 6.43
C ASP A 161 22.60 9.61 6.17
N PRO A 162 22.58 10.81 6.74
CA PRO A 162 23.60 11.83 6.52
C PRO A 162 24.92 11.54 7.24
N THR A 163 25.05 10.45 8.00
CA THR A 163 26.27 10.15 8.78
C THR A 163 27.47 9.82 7.89
N GLU A 164 27.29 9.42 6.64
CA GLU A 164 28.40 9.28 5.68
C GLU A 164 28.95 10.63 5.18
N VAL A 165 28.23 11.73 5.37
CA VAL A 165 28.60 13.06 4.84
C VAL A 165 29.41 13.91 5.84
N SER A 166 29.50 13.51 7.12
CA SER A 166 30.07 14.37 8.16
C SER A 166 31.07 13.70 9.10
N SER A 167 32.23 13.28 8.57
CA SER A 167 33.40 13.00 9.42
C SER A 167 34.08 14.27 10.00
N HIS A 168 33.50 15.46 9.85
CA HIS A 168 34.12 16.74 10.19
C HIS A 168 33.32 17.70 11.07
N ILE A 169 32.22 17.30 11.72
CA ILE A 169 31.46 18.21 12.59
C ILE A 169 31.50 17.76 14.05
N SER A 170 31.98 18.70 14.88
CA SER A 170 32.26 18.63 16.30
C SER A 170 31.07 18.31 17.21
N ASN A 171 31.34 17.60 18.31
CA ASN A 171 30.51 17.26 19.46
C ASN A 171 29.73 18.43 20.08
N SER A 172 28.57 18.78 19.60
CA SER A 172 27.62 19.67 20.27
C SER A 172 26.26 19.02 20.47
N VAL A 173 25.57 19.35 21.57
CA VAL A 173 24.20 18.90 21.87
C VAL A 173 23.26 19.24 20.73
N LEU A 174 23.49 20.36 20.04
CA LEU A 174 22.74 20.79 18.86
C LEU A 174 22.89 19.80 17.69
N PHE A 175 24.07 19.20 17.54
CA PHE A 175 24.34 18.22 16.49
C PHE A 175 23.62 16.89 16.77
N VAL A 176 23.56 16.45 18.02
CA VAL A 176 22.81 15.24 18.40
C VAL A 176 21.30 15.42 18.19
N MET A 177 20.74 16.59 18.51
CA MET A 177 19.34 16.91 18.22
C MET A 177 19.08 17.00 16.71
N PHE A 178 20.00 17.54 15.93
CA PHE A 178 19.91 17.63 14.49
C PHE A 178 20.01 16.24 13.84
N LEU A 179 20.91 15.37 14.30
CA LEU A 179 21.03 13.98 13.82
C LEU A 179 19.78 13.16 14.13
N ASN A 180 19.21 13.28 15.34
CA ASN A 180 17.95 12.61 15.68
C ASN A 180 16.81 13.08 14.77
N SER A 181 16.70 14.38 14.52
CA SER A 181 15.70 14.93 13.60
C SER A 181 15.87 14.44 12.15
N LEU A 182 17.12 14.30 11.68
CA LEU A 182 17.42 13.77 10.33
C LEU A 182 17.13 12.28 10.22
N THR A 183 17.46 11.48 11.26
CA THR A 183 17.14 10.04 11.28
C THR A 183 15.63 9.80 11.28
N ASP A 184 14.88 10.61 11.99
CA ASP A 184 13.42 10.55 12.06
C ASP A 184 12.78 10.87 10.70
N GLU A 185 13.24 11.89 10.00
CA GLU A 185 12.78 12.26 8.67
C GLU A 185 13.08 11.16 7.64
N SER A 186 14.23 10.48 7.75
CA SER A 186 14.60 9.37 6.88
C SER A 186 13.68 8.16 7.08
N LEU A 187 13.33 7.82 8.33
CA LEU A 187 12.38 6.76 8.64
C LEU A 187 11.01 7.06 8.02
N LEU A 188 10.53 8.28 8.23
CA LEU A 188 9.25 8.73 7.69
C LEU A 188 9.21 8.65 6.16
N GLN A 189 10.25 9.14 5.50
CA GLN A 189 10.34 9.07 4.03
C GLN A 189 10.37 7.64 3.54
N CYS A 190 11.16 6.75 4.15
CA CYS A 190 11.25 5.34 3.77
C CYS A 190 9.98 4.53 4.07
N PHE A 191 9.04 5.07 4.82
CA PHE A 191 7.73 4.44 5.02
C PHE A 191 6.72 4.79 3.91
N PHE A 192 6.95 5.85 3.13
CA PHE A 192 6.11 6.17 1.98
C PHE A 192 6.42 5.28 0.77
N PRO A 193 5.40 4.78 0.06
CA PRO A 193 5.56 3.89 -1.09
C PRO A 193 6.48 4.43 -2.19
N ALA A 194 6.43 5.72 -2.48
CA ALA A 194 7.27 6.35 -3.49
C ALA A 194 8.79 6.19 -3.23
N GLU A 195 9.19 6.07 -1.97
CA GLU A 195 10.57 5.79 -1.58
C GLU A 195 10.83 4.29 -1.44
N LEU A 196 9.88 3.54 -0.87
CA LEU A 196 9.98 2.08 -0.72
C LEU A 196 10.26 1.38 -2.04
N ILE A 197 9.51 1.70 -3.09
CA ILE A 197 9.61 1.03 -4.40
C ILE A 197 10.97 1.20 -5.07
N LYS A 198 11.77 2.19 -4.66
CA LYS A 198 13.14 2.37 -5.17
C LYS A 198 14.07 1.26 -4.69
N SER A 199 13.83 0.73 -3.50
CA SER A 199 14.70 -0.25 -2.83
C SER A 199 14.22 -1.70 -2.97
N ILE A 200 12.96 -1.95 -3.37
CA ILE A 200 12.42 -3.29 -3.54
C ILE A 200 12.99 -3.94 -4.80
N ASN A 201 13.58 -5.12 -4.66
CA ASN A 201 14.17 -5.89 -5.76
C ASN A 201 13.23 -6.97 -6.30
N THR A 202 12.36 -7.50 -5.45
CA THR A 202 11.39 -8.54 -5.83
C THR A 202 10.37 -7.99 -6.83
N PRO A 203 10.05 -8.73 -7.92
CA PRO A 203 9.05 -8.30 -8.88
C PRO A 203 7.71 -7.99 -8.20
N THR A 204 7.21 -6.79 -8.43
CA THR A 204 6.02 -6.26 -7.75
C THR A 204 5.01 -5.71 -8.76
N PHE A 205 3.74 -5.99 -8.53
CA PHE A 205 2.64 -5.40 -9.28
C PHE A 205 1.96 -4.32 -8.44
N ILE A 206 1.82 -3.11 -8.98
CA ILE A 206 1.06 -2.04 -8.33
C ILE A 206 -0.30 -1.93 -9.00
N LEU A 207 -1.33 -2.20 -8.23
CA LEU A 207 -2.73 -1.99 -8.54
C LEU A 207 -3.23 -0.81 -7.70
N ASN A 208 -3.62 0.26 -8.35
CA ASN A 208 -4.13 1.44 -7.64
C ASN A 208 -5.07 2.23 -8.52
N SER A 209 -6.11 2.82 -7.94
CA SER A 209 -6.80 3.90 -8.62
C SER A 209 -6.01 5.19 -8.50
N ASP A 210 -5.90 5.96 -9.57
CA ASP A 210 -5.32 7.31 -9.55
C ASP A 210 -6.31 8.39 -9.06
N TYR A 211 -7.57 7.98 -8.77
CA TYR A 211 -8.57 8.72 -7.99
C TYR A 211 -9.02 7.91 -6.77
N ASP A 212 -8.05 7.37 -6.03
CA ASP A 212 -8.28 6.52 -4.86
C ASP A 212 -9.23 7.20 -3.86
N SER A 213 -10.38 6.58 -3.63
CA SER A 213 -11.45 7.18 -2.84
C SER A 213 -11.08 7.40 -1.38
N TRP A 214 -10.24 6.51 -0.81
CA TRP A 214 -9.76 6.66 0.56
C TRP A 214 -8.79 7.84 0.69
N GLN A 215 -7.82 7.94 -0.22
CA GLN A 215 -6.85 9.05 -0.20
C GLN A 215 -7.53 10.39 -0.43
N ILE A 216 -8.51 10.45 -1.35
CA ILE A 216 -9.28 11.68 -1.59
C ILE A 216 -10.05 12.08 -0.32
N ARG A 217 -10.67 11.12 0.39
CA ARG A 217 -11.47 11.41 1.60
C ARG A 217 -10.64 11.75 2.82
N ASN A 218 -9.51 11.10 3.01
CA ASN A 218 -8.78 11.09 4.27
C ASN A 218 -7.41 11.77 4.19
N ALA A 219 -6.80 11.86 3.02
CA ALA A 219 -5.51 12.50 2.83
C ALA A 219 -5.64 13.88 2.14
N LEU A 220 -6.38 13.97 1.03
CA LEU A 220 -6.52 15.21 0.29
C LEU A 220 -7.57 16.15 0.92
N ALA A 221 -8.74 15.61 1.28
CA ALA A 221 -9.86 16.39 1.84
C ALA A 221 -10.34 15.81 3.19
N PRO A 222 -9.46 15.70 4.21
CA PRO A 222 -9.83 15.13 5.50
C PRO A 222 -10.98 15.93 6.16
N ASN A 223 -11.74 15.26 7.03
CA ASN A 223 -12.81 15.93 7.77
C ASN A 223 -12.19 17.00 8.69
N GLY A 224 -12.83 18.18 8.71
CA GLY A 224 -12.33 19.33 9.48
C GLY A 224 -11.36 20.24 8.73
N SER A 225 -10.81 19.84 7.57
CA SER A 225 -10.06 20.76 6.71
C SER A 225 -10.99 21.80 6.09
N TYR A 226 -10.55 23.06 6.04
CA TYR A 226 -11.28 24.11 5.30
C TYR A 226 -10.91 23.99 3.81
N PRO A 227 -11.85 23.91 2.91
CA PRO A 227 -13.32 24.08 2.97
C PRO A 227 -14.10 22.74 3.03
N GLY A 228 -13.87 21.92 4.07
CA GLY A 228 -14.34 20.53 4.18
C GLY A 228 -15.81 20.26 3.86
N GLN A 229 -16.75 21.14 4.26
CA GLN A 229 -18.17 20.98 3.93
C GLN A 229 -18.46 21.08 2.42
N ALA A 230 -17.73 21.91 1.69
CA ALA A 230 -17.90 22.05 0.24
C ALA A 230 -17.49 20.76 -0.52
N TRP A 231 -16.70 19.88 0.10
CA TRP A 231 -16.22 18.65 -0.51
C TRP A 231 -17.06 17.40 -0.19
N SER A 232 -18.02 17.48 0.73
CA SER A 232 -18.80 16.31 1.18
C SER A 232 -19.45 15.55 0.03
N SER A 233 -20.07 16.26 -0.92
CA SER A 233 -20.72 15.66 -2.08
C SER A 233 -19.72 15.03 -3.06
N CYS A 234 -18.62 15.72 -3.36
CA CYS A 234 -17.55 15.25 -4.24
C CYS A 234 -16.81 14.03 -3.63
N LYS A 235 -16.55 14.03 -2.32
CA LYS A 235 -15.96 12.88 -1.61
C LYS A 235 -16.88 11.65 -1.58
N ALA A 236 -18.17 11.86 -1.56
CA ALA A 236 -19.14 10.77 -1.60
C ALA A 236 -19.18 10.10 -2.98
N ASP A 237 -19.15 10.92 -4.03
CA ASP A 237 -19.21 10.46 -5.42
C ASP A 237 -18.49 11.49 -6.32
N ILE A 238 -17.46 11.04 -7.03
CA ILE A 238 -16.65 11.90 -7.91
C ILE A 238 -17.48 12.59 -8.99
N ARG A 239 -18.63 12.03 -9.39
CA ARG A 239 -19.56 12.62 -10.37
C ARG A 239 -20.19 13.93 -9.87
N ASN A 240 -20.20 14.15 -8.56
CA ASN A 240 -20.74 15.37 -7.94
C ASN A 240 -19.69 16.47 -7.79
N CYS A 241 -18.47 16.24 -8.24
CA CYS A 241 -17.41 17.24 -8.13
C CYS A 241 -17.61 18.37 -9.14
N SER A 242 -17.40 19.61 -8.69
CA SER A 242 -17.32 20.77 -9.57
C SER A 242 -16.07 20.72 -10.46
N SER A 243 -16.02 21.54 -11.50
CA SER A 243 -14.83 21.66 -12.37
C SER A 243 -13.56 22.02 -11.58
N THR A 244 -13.66 22.95 -10.64
CA THR A 244 -12.53 23.34 -9.79
C THR A 244 -12.05 22.20 -8.89
N GLN A 245 -12.97 21.40 -8.34
CA GLN A 245 -12.63 20.20 -7.56
C GLN A 245 -11.97 19.14 -8.45
N MET A 246 -12.48 18.95 -9.66
CA MET A 246 -11.86 18.04 -10.62
C MET A 246 -10.45 18.46 -11.02
N ASP A 247 -10.18 19.75 -11.17
CA ASP A 247 -8.82 20.26 -11.44
C ASP A 247 -7.85 19.91 -10.31
N ILE A 248 -8.29 20.00 -9.05
CA ILE A 248 -7.51 19.58 -7.89
C ILE A 248 -7.27 18.06 -7.91
N LEU A 249 -8.30 17.26 -8.17
CA LEU A 249 -8.18 15.81 -8.29
C LEU A 249 -7.24 15.39 -9.44
N HIS A 250 -7.27 16.11 -10.55
CA HIS A 250 -6.32 15.90 -11.65
C HIS A 250 -4.88 16.26 -11.26
N GLY A 251 -4.69 17.27 -10.40
CA GLY A 251 -3.39 17.57 -9.79
C GLY A 251 -2.87 16.42 -8.93
N PHE A 252 -3.73 15.89 -8.06
CA PHE A 252 -3.45 14.74 -7.20
C PHE A 252 -3.07 13.50 -8.02
N ARG A 253 -3.89 13.16 -9.03
CA ARG A 253 -3.57 12.12 -10.02
C ARG A 253 -2.19 12.30 -10.64
N LYS A 254 -1.90 13.51 -11.13
CA LYS A 254 -0.60 13.81 -11.78
C LYS A 254 0.57 13.54 -10.86
N LYS A 255 0.43 13.86 -9.57
CA LYS A 255 1.44 13.57 -8.54
C LYS A 255 1.62 12.06 -8.38
N LEU A 256 0.55 11.29 -8.18
CA LEU A 256 0.59 9.83 -8.04
C LEU A 256 1.30 9.18 -9.25
N VAL A 257 0.86 9.50 -10.46
CA VAL A 257 1.45 8.94 -11.69
C VAL A 257 2.94 9.31 -11.82
N SER A 258 3.32 10.53 -11.43
CA SER A 258 4.73 10.93 -11.47
C SER A 258 5.62 10.15 -10.50
N GLU A 259 5.11 9.76 -9.34
CA GLU A 259 5.82 8.95 -8.36
C GLU A 259 5.94 7.48 -8.76
N LEU A 260 5.02 6.98 -9.60
CA LEU A 260 5.06 5.62 -10.15
C LEU A 260 6.10 5.44 -11.26
N LYS A 261 6.74 6.51 -11.72
CA LYS A 261 7.74 6.43 -12.80
C LYS A 261 8.85 5.43 -12.52
N VAL A 262 9.30 5.33 -11.27
CA VAL A 262 10.30 4.34 -10.84
C VAL A 262 9.82 2.90 -11.08
N ALA A 263 8.55 2.61 -10.79
CA ALA A 263 7.97 1.29 -11.03
C ALA A 263 7.75 1.03 -12.53
N GLU A 264 7.40 2.06 -13.30
CA GLU A 264 7.26 1.98 -14.75
C GLU A 264 8.59 1.62 -15.42
N ASP A 265 9.72 2.12 -14.90
CA ASP A 265 11.06 1.86 -15.45
C ASP A 265 11.62 0.47 -15.08
N LYS A 266 11.06 -0.22 -14.07
CA LYS A 266 11.45 -1.59 -13.68
C LYS A 266 10.84 -2.63 -14.63
N ARG A 267 11.67 -3.41 -15.33
CA ARG A 267 11.26 -4.30 -16.43
C ARG A 267 10.28 -5.39 -16.01
N ASP A 268 10.47 -5.99 -14.84
CA ASP A 268 9.71 -7.13 -14.33
C ASP A 268 8.57 -6.73 -13.37
N TRP A 269 8.35 -5.43 -13.21
CA TRP A 269 7.22 -4.89 -12.47
C TRP A 269 5.99 -4.75 -13.34
N GLY A 270 4.81 -4.87 -12.72
CA GLY A 270 3.52 -4.64 -13.36
C GLY A 270 2.80 -3.41 -12.79
N LEU A 271 1.99 -2.78 -13.62
CA LEU A 271 1.14 -1.66 -13.23
C LEU A 271 -0.26 -1.83 -13.79
N PHE A 272 -1.27 -1.56 -12.96
CA PHE A 272 -2.64 -1.35 -13.38
C PHE A 272 -3.18 -0.16 -12.59
N ILE A 273 -3.14 1.01 -13.21
CA ILE A 273 -3.52 2.28 -12.59
C ILE A 273 -4.75 2.80 -13.33
N ASP A 274 -5.93 2.52 -12.78
CA ASP A 274 -7.18 2.94 -13.38
C ASP A 274 -7.65 4.30 -12.88
N SER A 275 -8.55 4.93 -13.64
CA SER A 275 -9.13 6.24 -13.32
C SER A 275 -10.48 6.16 -12.60
N CYS A 276 -10.81 5.02 -12.01
CA CYS A 276 -12.07 4.84 -11.30
C CYS A 276 -12.01 5.44 -9.89
N PHE A 277 -13.15 5.88 -9.37
CA PHE A 277 -13.26 6.31 -7.98
C PHE A 277 -13.50 5.09 -7.08
N THR A 278 -12.43 4.47 -6.63
CA THR A 278 -12.47 3.20 -5.89
C THR A 278 -11.30 3.09 -4.90
N HIS A 279 -11.40 2.15 -3.97
CA HIS A 279 -10.32 1.78 -3.06
C HIS A 279 -10.38 0.29 -2.78
N CYS A 280 -9.25 -0.42 -2.85
CA CYS A 280 -9.17 -1.87 -2.77
C CYS A 280 -9.96 -2.60 -3.89
N GLN A 281 -9.27 -3.26 -4.76
CA GLN A 281 -9.89 -3.86 -5.93
C GLN A 281 -9.68 -5.38 -6.02
N SER A 282 -8.52 -5.87 -5.59
CA SER A 282 -8.19 -7.29 -5.70
C SER A 282 -9.06 -8.23 -4.85
N PRO A 283 -9.54 -7.88 -3.63
CA PRO A 283 -10.33 -8.79 -2.82
C PRO A 283 -11.81 -8.86 -3.23
N PHE A 284 -12.27 -7.98 -4.13
CA PHE A 284 -13.67 -7.92 -4.50
C PHE A 284 -13.90 -8.45 -5.93
N ARG A 285 -14.79 -9.43 -6.08
CA ARG A 285 -15.17 -9.97 -7.38
C ARG A 285 -15.61 -8.88 -8.37
N ILE A 286 -16.33 -7.86 -7.88
CA ILE A 286 -16.89 -6.81 -8.72
C ILE A 286 -15.82 -6.01 -9.46
N SER A 287 -14.68 -5.72 -8.81
CA SER A 287 -13.53 -5.04 -9.41
C SER A 287 -12.54 -6.00 -10.06
N TRP A 288 -12.36 -7.20 -9.50
CA TRP A 288 -11.36 -8.16 -9.95
C TRP A 288 -11.65 -8.74 -11.36
N ILE A 289 -12.88 -9.27 -11.60
CA ILE A 289 -13.17 -10.01 -12.85
C ILE A 289 -14.63 -9.94 -13.31
N SER A 290 -15.47 -9.10 -12.78
CA SER A 290 -16.87 -9.03 -13.20
C SER A 290 -17.04 -8.36 -14.58
N ARG A 291 -18.29 -8.33 -15.10
CA ARG A 291 -18.61 -7.60 -16.33
C ARG A 291 -18.42 -6.09 -16.22
N ILE A 292 -18.47 -5.57 -15.00
CA ILE A 292 -18.31 -4.14 -14.69
C ILE A 292 -16.98 -3.84 -14.01
N SER A 293 -16.04 -4.80 -14.04
CA SER A 293 -14.66 -4.54 -13.57
C SER A 293 -13.98 -3.48 -14.43
N PRO A 294 -13.14 -2.64 -13.85
CA PRO A 294 -12.27 -1.75 -14.62
C PRO A 294 -11.46 -2.52 -15.66
N ARG A 295 -11.34 -1.93 -16.85
CA ARG A 295 -10.55 -2.50 -17.94
C ARG A 295 -9.56 -1.50 -18.48
N LEU A 296 -8.32 -1.94 -18.63
CA LEU A 296 -7.26 -1.21 -19.32
C LEU A 296 -6.68 -2.11 -20.43
N GLY A 297 -6.54 -1.58 -21.62
CA GLY A 297 -6.12 -2.39 -22.77
C GLY A 297 -7.01 -3.63 -23.00
N ASN A 298 -8.32 -3.54 -22.76
CA ASN A 298 -9.30 -4.62 -22.78
C ASN A 298 -9.08 -5.74 -21.75
N LYS A 299 -8.20 -5.56 -20.77
CA LYS A 299 -7.91 -6.50 -19.69
C LYS A 299 -8.61 -6.10 -18.41
N THR A 300 -9.18 -7.06 -17.69
CA THR A 300 -9.57 -6.91 -16.29
C THR A 300 -8.34 -6.92 -15.41
N ILE A 301 -8.50 -6.55 -14.14
CA ILE A 301 -7.42 -6.63 -13.15
C ILE A 301 -6.91 -8.08 -13.03
N ALA A 302 -7.81 -9.06 -12.94
CA ALA A 302 -7.45 -10.48 -12.86
C ALA A 302 -6.57 -10.92 -14.05
N GLU A 303 -6.97 -10.56 -15.28
CA GLU A 303 -6.22 -10.89 -16.49
C GLU A 303 -4.87 -10.20 -16.53
N ALA A 304 -4.78 -8.94 -16.10
CA ALA A 304 -3.52 -8.19 -16.08
C ALA A 304 -2.53 -8.76 -15.04
N VAL A 305 -3.01 -9.02 -13.83
CA VAL A 305 -2.19 -9.63 -12.77
C VAL A 305 -1.73 -11.03 -13.16
N GLY A 306 -2.61 -11.84 -13.74
CA GLY A 306 -2.28 -13.18 -14.23
C GLY A 306 -1.26 -13.14 -15.39
N ASP A 307 -1.44 -12.25 -16.36
CA ASP A 307 -0.50 -12.08 -17.48
C ASP A 307 0.91 -11.71 -16.97
N TRP A 308 0.98 -10.80 -16.00
CA TRP A 308 2.24 -10.42 -15.36
C TRP A 308 2.83 -11.56 -14.50
N TYR A 309 2.02 -12.19 -13.64
CA TYR A 309 2.52 -13.19 -12.70
C TYR A 309 3.12 -14.40 -13.43
N PHE A 310 2.43 -14.89 -14.45
CA PHE A 310 2.82 -16.06 -15.23
C PHE A 310 3.68 -15.74 -16.46
N GLY A 311 4.08 -14.49 -16.64
CA GLY A 311 4.95 -14.09 -17.76
C GLY A 311 4.31 -14.30 -19.14
N ARG A 312 2.98 -14.18 -19.26
CA ARG A 312 2.26 -14.34 -20.52
C ARG A 312 2.48 -13.16 -21.49
N ARG A 313 2.97 -12.04 -20.94
CA ARG A 313 3.36 -10.83 -21.67
C ARG A 313 4.68 -10.30 -21.14
N GLU A 314 5.48 -9.72 -22.00
CA GLU A 314 6.77 -9.12 -21.62
C GLU A 314 6.57 -7.88 -20.74
N GLU A 315 5.50 -7.13 -21.01
CA GLU A 315 5.17 -5.92 -20.26
C GLU A 315 3.68 -5.85 -19.96
N VAL A 316 3.38 -5.60 -18.69
CA VAL A 316 2.02 -5.38 -18.20
C VAL A 316 2.01 -4.09 -17.39
N LYS A 317 1.95 -2.96 -18.10
CA LYS A 317 1.96 -1.62 -17.49
C LYS A 317 0.86 -0.79 -18.11
N TYR A 318 -0.25 -0.70 -17.39
CA TYR A 318 -1.43 0.04 -17.81
C TYR A 318 -1.63 1.24 -16.89
N ILE A 319 -1.62 2.44 -17.45
CA ILE A 319 -1.96 3.69 -16.77
C ILE A 319 -3.07 4.36 -17.58
N ASP A 320 -4.18 4.62 -16.94
CA ASP A 320 -5.39 5.15 -17.55
C ASP A 320 -5.28 6.65 -17.87
N CYS A 321 -6.19 7.13 -18.67
CA CYS A 321 -6.39 8.54 -18.93
C CYS A 321 -7.10 9.23 -17.75
N LYS A 322 -7.24 10.56 -17.78
CA LYS A 322 -7.92 11.32 -16.73
C LYS A 322 -9.41 10.99 -16.67
N TYR A 323 -9.95 10.82 -15.45
CA TYR A 323 -11.39 10.74 -15.23
C TYR A 323 -12.13 11.89 -15.96
N PRO A 324 -13.28 11.65 -16.60
CA PRO A 324 -14.06 10.41 -16.68
C PRO A 324 -13.82 9.58 -17.96
N CYS A 325 -12.61 9.48 -18.47
CA CYS A 325 -12.33 8.90 -19.77
C CYS A 325 -12.62 7.40 -19.89
N ASN A 326 -12.52 6.63 -18.78
CA ASN A 326 -12.72 5.19 -18.80
C ASN A 326 -14.19 4.83 -18.60
N PRO A 327 -14.89 4.33 -19.66
CA PRO A 327 -16.30 3.99 -19.57
C PRO A 327 -16.58 2.74 -18.71
N THR A 328 -15.55 2.00 -18.31
CA THR A 328 -15.70 0.81 -17.46
C THR A 328 -15.65 1.14 -15.97
N CYS A 329 -15.39 2.38 -15.59
CA CYS A 329 -15.47 2.84 -14.20
C CYS A 329 -16.93 2.88 -13.72
N SER A 330 -17.35 1.85 -13.01
CA SER A 330 -18.70 1.72 -12.47
C SER A 330 -18.85 2.43 -11.12
N SER A 331 -20.02 3.04 -10.88
CA SER A 331 -20.37 3.57 -9.54
C SER A 331 -20.62 2.50 -8.47
N HIS A 332 -20.60 1.23 -8.85
CA HIS A 332 -20.76 0.10 -7.92
C HIS A 332 -19.42 -0.47 -7.42
N LEU A 333 -18.30 0.12 -7.82
CA LEU A 333 -16.99 -0.29 -7.32
C LEU A 333 -16.86 0.03 -5.82
N PRO A 334 -16.04 -0.75 -5.08
CA PRO A 334 -15.81 -0.51 -3.66
C PRO A 334 -15.21 0.88 -3.43
N THR A 335 -15.76 1.60 -2.47
CA THR A 335 -15.20 2.86 -1.98
C THR A 335 -15.03 2.76 -0.48
N ALA A 336 -13.90 3.19 0.06
CA ALA A 336 -13.64 3.18 1.49
C ALA A 336 -14.49 4.22 2.23
#